data_095d0f0a5f113f89b5a76e851d917db9
#
_entry.id   095d0f0a5f113f89b5a76e851d917db9
#
_cell.length_a   1.000
_cell.length_b   1.000
_cell.length_c   1.000
_cell.angle_alpha   90.00
_cell.angle_beta   90.00
_cell.angle_gamma   90.00
#
_symmetry.space_group_name_H-M   'P 1'
#
loop_
_entity.id
_entity.type
_entity.pdbx_description
1 polymer ?
#
loop_
_entity_poly.entity_id
_entity_poly.type
_entity_poly.pdbx_seq_one_letter_code
_entity_poly.pdbx_strand_id
1 'polypeptide(L)'
;MQADGKIQSLNNAIKEAIPHMQAAADENPNAQVFVRAIKFSNGAQWHIADATPVGDFRWTDLKADGLTDMGKAISMLAAQLRIPPMTERALPPILILVSDGQPTDDFSGALRDLLSVPWGKRAVRIAVAIGEDADQNALRQFVANPEIPVLRADNAETLVSYVKWASTAVLKAASAPASQHASGQGLAGVALGGNVPVPAPPAASISTSEVW
;
A
#
# COMPACT_ATOMS: atom_id res chain seq x y z
N MET A 1 5.61 1.09 -16.55
CA MET A 1 4.89 -0.23 -16.53
C MET A 1 4.49 -0.78 -17.91
N GLN A 2 4.76 -0.09 -19.01
CA GLN A 2 4.44 -0.61 -20.38
C GLN A 2 5.40 -1.71 -20.83
N ALA A 3 6.67 -1.62 -20.46
CA ALA A 3 7.65 -2.65 -20.79
C ALA A 3 7.48 -3.86 -19.86
N ASP A 4 7.80 -5.03 -20.39
CA ASP A 4 8.05 -6.27 -19.63
C ASP A 4 6.86 -6.84 -18.84
N GLY A 5 5.63 -6.51 -19.19
CA GLY A 5 4.44 -7.07 -18.54
C GLY A 5 4.20 -6.65 -17.09
N LYS A 6 4.91 -5.63 -16.57
CA LYS A 6 4.82 -5.15 -15.18
C LYS A 6 3.38 -4.83 -14.75
N ILE A 7 2.61 -4.16 -15.60
CA ILE A 7 1.20 -3.82 -15.28
C ILE A 7 0.31 -5.06 -15.21
N GLN A 8 0.56 -6.06 -16.07
CA GLN A 8 -0.18 -7.32 -16.04
C GLN A 8 0.12 -8.09 -14.76
N SER A 9 1.40 -8.11 -14.35
CA SER A 9 1.82 -8.74 -13.11
C SER A 9 1.21 -8.05 -11.90
N LEU A 10 1.10 -6.71 -11.91
CA LEU A 10 0.41 -5.96 -10.85
C LEU A 10 -1.08 -6.31 -10.80
N ASN A 11 -1.77 -6.34 -11.94
CA ASN A 11 -3.17 -6.74 -11.99
C ASN A 11 -3.39 -8.15 -11.44
N ASN A 12 -2.54 -9.09 -11.80
CA ASN A 12 -2.59 -10.46 -11.31
C ASN A 12 -2.32 -10.53 -9.80
N ALA A 13 -1.30 -9.81 -9.31
CA ALA A 13 -0.95 -9.75 -7.89
C ALA A 13 -2.11 -9.21 -7.03
N ILE A 14 -2.80 -8.16 -7.49
CA ILE A 14 -3.95 -7.62 -6.77
C ILE A 14 -5.11 -8.62 -6.76
N LYS A 15 -5.45 -9.23 -7.91
CA LYS A 15 -6.51 -10.23 -8.00
C LYS A 15 -6.25 -11.43 -7.08
N GLU A 16 -5.00 -11.89 -7.04
CA GLU A 16 -4.60 -13.00 -6.19
C GLU A 16 -4.63 -12.64 -4.70
N ALA A 17 -4.38 -11.38 -4.35
CA ALA A 17 -4.44 -10.92 -2.96
C ALA A 17 -5.88 -10.81 -2.42
N ILE A 18 -6.89 -10.57 -3.25
CA ILE A 18 -8.29 -10.34 -2.83
C ILE A 18 -8.84 -11.43 -1.92
N PRO A 19 -8.79 -12.72 -2.26
CA PRO A 19 -9.32 -13.78 -1.37
C PRO A 19 -8.61 -13.80 -0.01
N HIS A 20 -7.33 -13.48 0.03
CA HIS A 20 -6.55 -13.43 1.27
C HIS A 20 -6.89 -12.22 2.12
N MET A 21 -7.18 -11.08 1.48
CA MET A 21 -7.70 -9.89 2.19
C MET A 21 -9.04 -10.16 2.82
N GLN A 22 -9.95 -10.85 2.11
CA GLN A 22 -11.25 -11.26 2.60
C GLN A 22 -11.10 -12.17 3.82
N ALA A 23 -10.29 -13.23 3.71
CA ALA A 23 -10.02 -14.13 4.82
C ALA A 23 -9.41 -13.40 6.04
N ALA A 24 -8.47 -12.47 5.81
CA ALA A 24 -7.87 -11.67 6.87
C ALA A 24 -8.88 -10.74 7.58
N ALA A 25 -9.85 -10.22 6.84
CA ALA A 25 -10.93 -9.40 7.39
C ALA A 25 -11.93 -10.25 8.22
N ASP A 26 -12.25 -11.44 7.72
CA ASP A 26 -13.18 -12.37 8.40
C ASP A 26 -12.64 -12.87 9.74
N GLU A 27 -11.32 -12.97 9.90
CA GLU A 27 -10.67 -13.31 11.16
C GLU A 27 -10.82 -12.21 12.23
N ASN A 28 -11.23 -10.99 11.86
CA ASN A 28 -11.43 -9.89 12.80
C ASN A 28 -12.86 -9.32 12.72
N PRO A 29 -13.82 -9.94 13.40
CA PRO A 29 -15.21 -9.53 13.34
C PRO A 29 -15.49 -8.14 13.93
N ASN A 30 -14.52 -7.54 14.63
CA ASN A 30 -14.65 -6.21 15.24
C ASN A 30 -14.17 -5.08 14.31
N ALA A 31 -13.65 -5.38 13.13
CA ALA A 31 -13.16 -4.40 12.18
C ALA A 31 -13.77 -4.61 10.79
N GLN A 32 -14.34 -3.56 10.24
CA GLN A 32 -14.76 -3.55 8.84
C GLN A 32 -13.61 -3.03 7.98
N VAL A 33 -13.31 -3.77 6.91
CA VAL A 33 -12.24 -3.43 5.96
C VAL A 33 -12.85 -2.91 4.67
N PHE A 34 -12.45 -1.70 4.30
CA PHE A 34 -12.83 -1.07 3.04
C PHE A 34 -11.60 -0.84 2.17
N VAL A 35 -11.78 -1.02 0.87
CA VAL A 35 -10.72 -0.83 -0.12
C VAL A 35 -11.09 0.30 -1.07
N ARG A 36 -10.11 1.14 -1.39
CA ARG A 36 -10.14 2.14 -2.46
C ARG A 36 -8.85 2.07 -3.25
N ALA A 37 -8.88 2.52 -4.50
CA ALA A 37 -7.70 2.54 -5.33
C ALA A 37 -7.63 3.80 -6.18
N ILE A 38 -6.43 4.38 -6.25
CA ILE A 38 -6.10 5.48 -7.14
C ILE A 38 -5.12 4.95 -8.18
N LYS A 39 -5.36 5.21 -9.45
CA LYS A 39 -4.39 5.04 -10.52
C LYS A 39 -3.79 6.39 -10.89
N PHE A 40 -2.52 6.40 -11.23
CA PHE A 40 -1.82 7.60 -11.67
C PHE A 40 -0.95 7.29 -12.89
N SER A 41 -0.93 8.24 -13.81
CA SER A 41 -0.14 8.26 -15.04
C SER A 41 0.02 9.71 -15.48
N ASN A 42 -0.59 10.15 -16.58
CA ASN A 42 -0.83 11.55 -16.90
C ASN A 42 -1.98 12.07 -16.04
N GLY A 43 -1.68 12.53 -14.83
CA GLY A 43 -2.67 12.83 -13.81
C GLY A 43 -2.92 11.65 -12.87
N ALA A 44 -3.91 11.84 -11.98
CA ALA A 44 -4.38 10.81 -11.06
C ALA A 44 -5.91 10.78 -11.05
N GLN A 45 -6.47 9.59 -10.87
CA GLN A 45 -7.92 9.42 -10.79
C GLN A 45 -8.27 8.20 -9.93
N TRP A 46 -9.46 8.23 -9.35
CA TRP A 46 -9.99 7.08 -8.66
C TRP A 46 -10.21 5.92 -9.64
N HIS A 47 -9.61 4.79 -9.35
CA HIS A 47 -9.89 3.53 -10.01
C HIS A 47 -11.03 2.81 -9.31
N ILE A 48 -11.02 2.83 -7.98
CA ILE A 48 -12.12 2.42 -7.10
C ILE A 48 -12.46 3.64 -6.25
N ALA A 49 -13.53 4.35 -6.59
CA ALA A 49 -13.86 5.65 -5.99
C ALA A 49 -14.54 5.52 -4.64
N ASP A 50 -15.44 4.57 -4.50
CA ASP A 50 -16.18 4.36 -3.27
C ASP A 50 -15.43 3.44 -2.32
N ALA A 51 -15.57 3.70 -1.02
CA ALA A 51 -15.06 2.80 0.01
C ALA A 51 -15.82 1.47 -0.07
N THR A 52 -15.24 0.49 -0.77
CA THR A 52 -15.87 -0.78 -1.07
C THR A 52 -15.52 -1.79 0.02
N PRO A 53 -16.51 -2.44 0.68
CA PRO A 53 -16.23 -3.53 1.60
C PRO A 53 -15.38 -4.60 0.92
N VAL A 54 -14.40 -5.16 1.63
CA VAL A 54 -13.47 -6.12 1.02
C VAL A 54 -14.17 -7.37 0.48
N GLY A 55 -15.29 -7.79 1.06
CA GLY A 55 -16.13 -8.88 0.56
C GLY A 55 -16.71 -8.62 -0.84
N ASP A 56 -17.01 -7.37 -1.14
CA ASP A 56 -17.58 -6.93 -2.42
C ASP A 56 -16.52 -6.41 -3.39
N PHE A 57 -15.27 -6.31 -2.93
CA PHE A 57 -14.18 -5.75 -3.72
C PHE A 57 -13.89 -6.62 -4.95
N ARG A 58 -13.86 -5.98 -6.12
CA ARG A 58 -13.53 -6.58 -7.41
C ARG A 58 -12.53 -5.69 -8.13
N TRP A 59 -11.54 -6.29 -8.74
CA TRP A 59 -10.50 -5.57 -9.47
C TRP A 59 -10.76 -5.58 -10.96
N THR A 60 -10.74 -4.40 -11.58
CA THR A 60 -10.72 -4.22 -13.03
C THR A 60 -9.29 -3.92 -13.45
N ASP A 61 -8.82 -4.54 -14.51
CA ASP A 61 -7.42 -4.42 -14.93
C ASP A 61 -7.05 -2.98 -15.29
N LEU A 62 -5.93 -2.54 -14.73
CA LEU A 62 -5.25 -1.32 -15.14
C LEU A 62 -4.54 -1.52 -16.48
N LYS A 63 -4.46 -0.43 -17.23
CA LYS A 63 -3.59 -0.33 -18.40
C LYS A 63 -2.45 0.62 -18.07
N ALA A 64 -1.25 0.29 -18.52
CA ALA A 64 -0.11 1.18 -18.39
C ALA A 64 -0.24 2.33 -19.39
N ASP A 65 0.06 3.55 -18.94
CA ASP A 65 0.01 4.75 -19.76
C ASP A 65 0.86 5.87 -19.15
N GLY A 66 1.46 6.69 -20.01
CA GLY A 66 1.95 8.03 -19.74
C GLY A 66 3.07 8.19 -18.70
N LEU A 67 2.97 9.29 -17.99
CA LEU A 67 3.90 9.77 -16.97
C LEU A 67 3.66 9.13 -15.60
N THR A 68 4.25 9.72 -14.54
CA THR A 68 4.14 9.22 -13.17
C THR A 68 3.76 10.37 -12.23
N ASP A 69 2.55 10.93 -12.40
CA ASP A 69 2.03 12.02 -11.57
C ASP A 69 1.64 11.50 -10.17
N MET A 70 2.64 11.09 -9.42
CA MET A 70 2.51 10.49 -8.10
C MET A 70 2.03 11.49 -7.05
N GLY A 71 2.46 12.75 -7.15
CA GLY A 71 2.04 13.83 -6.25
C GLY A 71 0.54 14.11 -6.33
N LYS A 72 -0.04 14.08 -7.53
CA LYS A 72 -1.50 14.21 -7.71
C LYS A 72 -2.25 13.08 -7.00
N ALA A 73 -1.77 11.84 -7.11
CA ALA A 73 -2.36 10.71 -6.40
C ALA A 73 -2.30 10.87 -4.88
N ILE A 74 -1.15 11.32 -4.35
CA ILE A 74 -0.96 11.58 -2.92
C ILE A 74 -1.85 12.73 -2.45
N SER A 75 -2.01 13.79 -3.24
CA SER A 75 -2.91 14.89 -2.92
C SER A 75 -4.38 14.45 -2.84
N MET A 76 -4.82 13.61 -3.78
CA MET A 76 -6.16 13.00 -3.73
C MET A 76 -6.33 12.14 -2.47
N LEU A 77 -5.31 11.38 -2.10
CA LEU A 77 -5.31 10.55 -0.89
C LEU A 77 -5.37 11.42 0.36
N ALA A 78 -4.56 12.49 0.45
CA ALA A 78 -4.55 13.43 1.57
C ALA A 78 -5.93 14.06 1.81
N ALA A 79 -6.66 14.38 0.74
CA ALA A 79 -8.03 14.91 0.83
C ALA A 79 -8.98 13.91 1.51
N GLN A 80 -8.81 12.61 1.28
CA GLN A 80 -9.64 11.56 1.91
C GLN A 80 -9.28 11.28 3.37
N LEU A 81 -8.08 11.61 3.79
CA LEU A 81 -7.58 11.40 5.15
C LEU A 81 -7.81 12.59 6.09
N ARG A 82 -8.55 13.59 5.63
CA ARG A 82 -9.07 14.68 6.46
C ARG A 82 -10.33 14.23 7.21
N ILE A 83 -10.73 15.02 8.21
CA ILE A 83 -11.96 14.81 8.94
C ILE A 83 -12.90 16.02 8.66
N PRO A 84 -14.05 15.83 7.99
CA PRO A 84 -14.43 14.74 7.14
C PRO A 84 -13.57 14.67 5.85
N PRO A 85 -13.60 13.64 5.01
CA PRO A 85 -14.57 12.52 4.99
C PRO A 85 -14.22 11.35 5.91
N MET A 86 -12.97 11.27 6.39
CA MET A 86 -12.59 10.24 7.36
C MET A 86 -13.30 10.47 8.69
N THR A 87 -13.71 9.40 9.39
CA THR A 87 -14.35 9.49 10.71
C THR A 87 -13.31 9.80 11.78
N GLU A 88 -13.74 10.39 12.92
CA GLU A 88 -12.83 10.63 14.05
C GLU A 88 -12.34 9.33 14.69
N ARG A 89 -13.15 8.29 14.61
CA ARG A 89 -12.86 6.95 15.16
C ARG A 89 -12.72 5.96 14.02
N ALA A 90 -11.50 5.58 13.72
CA ALA A 90 -11.16 4.53 12.77
C ALA A 90 -9.86 3.86 13.20
N LEU A 91 -9.59 2.70 12.63
CA LEU A 91 -8.25 2.10 12.68
C LEU A 91 -7.31 2.84 11.72
N PRO A 92 -5.99 2.82 11.97
CA PRO A 92 -5.02 3.42 11.08
C PRO A 92 -5.19 2.90 9.65
N PRO A 93 -5.31 3.79 8.65
CA PRO A 93 -5.40 3.35 7.26
C PRO A 93 -4.07 2.76 6.80
N ILE A 94 -4.13 1.78 5.91
CA ILE A 94 -2.96 1.18 5.25
C ILE A 94 -2.88 1.76 3.85
N LEU A 95 -1.76 2.38 3.53
CA LEU A 95 -1.47 3.00 2.25
C LEU A 95 -0.39 2.18 1.55
N ILE A 96 -0.73 1.61 0.41
CA ILE A 96 0.21 0.82 -0.39
C ILE A 96 0.48 1.60 -1.68
N LEU A 97 1.70 2.07 -1.85
CA LEU A 97 2.17 2.75 -3.06
C LEU A 97 2.98 1.76 -3.90
N VAL A 98 2.56 1.55 -5.13
CA VAL A 98 3.26 0.69 -6.09
C VAL A 98 3.67 1.51 -7.29
N SER A 99 4.94 1.54 -7.62
CA SER A 99 5.46 2.31 -8.76
C SER A 99 6.70 1.64 -9.37
N ASP A 100 6.88 1.85 -10.67
CA ASP A 100 8.07 1.46 -11.44
C ASP A 100 8.84 2.65 -12.00
N GLY A 101 8.46 3.89 -11.64
CA GLY A 101 9.04 5.10 -12.21
C GLY A 101 9.35 6.17 -11.16
N GLN A 102 9.80 7.30 -11.67
CA GLN A 102 10.11 8.50 -10.89
C GLN A 102 8.91 9.45 -10.91
N PRO A 103 8.63 10.18 -9.80
CA PRO A 103 7.61 11.22 -9.79
C PRO A 103 7.89 12.29 -10.86
N THR A 104 6.87 12.66 -11.61
CA THR A 104 6.97 13.70 -12.66
C THR A 104 6.30 15.00 -12.27
N ASP A 105 5.76 15.08 -11.05
CA ASP A 105 5.05 16.21 -10.49
C ASP A 105 5.53 16.58 -9.08
N ASP A 106 4.87 17.51 -8.38
CA ASP A 106 5.24 17.94 -7.01
C ASP A 106 4.90 16.87 -5.95
N PHE A 107 5.62 15.76 -5.99
CA PHE A 107 5.55 14.69 -5.01
C PHE A 107 5.85 15.17 -3.58
N SER A 108 6.90 16.00 -3.41
CA SER A 108 7.35 16.42 -2.09
C SER A 108 6.35 17.34 -1.39
N GLY A 109 5.70 18.24 -2.13
CA GLY A 109 4.63 19.08 -1.62
C GLY A 109 3.42 18.26 -1.20
N ALA A 110 2.97 17.36 -2.07
CA ALA A 110 1.85 16.47 -1.80
C ALA A 110 2.09 15.55 -0.59
N LEU A 111 3.31 15.04 -0.44
CA LEU A 111 3.68 14.20 0.70
C LEU A 111 3.67 14.99 2.01
N ARG A 112 4.18 16.24 2.04
CA ARG A 112 4.08 17.10 3.22
C ARG A 112 2.63 17.32 3.63
N ASP A 113 1.75 17.59 2.66
CA ASP A 113 0.32 17.77 2.90
C ASP A 113 -0.31 16.49 3.48
N LEU A 114 -0.02 15.33 2.91
CA LEU A 114 -0.45 14.04 3.43
C LEU A 114 -0.01 13.85 4.90
N LEU A 115 1.25 14.14 5.19
CA LEU A 115 1.82 13.99 6.54
C LEU A 115 1.35 15.08 7.51
N SER A 116 0.69 16.14 7.04
CA SER A 116 0.09 17.18 7.90
C SER A 116 -1.28 16.78 8.45
N VAL A 117 -2.04 15.97 7.72
CA VAL A 117 -3.39 15.56 8.13
C VAL A 117 -3.38 14.47 9.21
N PRO A 118 -4.36 14.45 10.14
CA PRO A 118 -4.35 13.53 11.29
C PRO A 118 -4.24 12.06 10.90
N TRP A 119 -5.01 11.60 9.94
CA TRP A 119 -5.00 10.22 9.49
C TRP A 119 -3.82 9.88 8.58
N GLY A 120 -3.26 10.85 7.87
CA GLY A 120 -2.01 10.69 7.12
C GLY A 120 -0.81 10.43 8.03
N LYS A 121 -0.75 11.11 9.18
CA LYS A 121 0.28 10.85 10.22
C LYS A 121 0.20 9.45 10.81
N ARG A 122 -1.03 8.96 11.02
CA ARG A 122 -1.30 7.65 11.64
C ARG A 122 -1.25 6.49 10.65
N ALA A 123 -1.28 6.78 9.36
CA ALA A 123 -1.31 5.76 8.32
C ALA A 123 -0.07 4.86 8.36
N VAL A 124 -0.29 3.57 8.19
CA VAL A 124 0.77 2.61 7.86
C VAL A 124 1.08 2.76 6.38
N ARG A 125 2.31 3.12 6.03
CA ARG A 125 2.73 3.36 4.66
C ARG A 125 3.72 2.30 4.20
N ILE A 126 3.36 1.61 3.13
CA ILE A 126 4.16 0.57 2.49
C ILE A 126 4.42 1.01 1.04
N ALA A 127 5.63 0.80 0.57
CA ALA A 127 5.97 1.07 -0.82
C ALA A 127 6.56 -0.17 -1.48
N VAL A 128 6.12 -0.44 -2.72
CA VAL A 128 6.62 -1.52 -3.57
C VAL A 128 7.20 -0.90 -4.85
N ALA A 129 8.49 -1.09 -5.04
CA ALA A 129 9.20 -0.73 -6.26
C ALA A 129 9.14 -1.89 -7.24
N ILE A 130 8.71 -1.66 -8.48
CA ILE A 130 8.68 -2.69 -9.53
C ILE A 130 9.85 -2.46 -10.49
N GLY A 131 10.80 -3.39 -10.50
CA GLY A 131 12.00 -3.31 -11.33
C GLY A 131 13.00 -2.26 -10.84
N GLU A 132 13.95 -1.92 -11.71
CA GLU A 132 15.10 -1.07 -11.35
C GLU A 132 14.85 0.43 -11.51
N ASP A 133 13.88 0.81 -12.35
CA ASP A 133 13.62 2.22 -12.71
C ASP A 133 12.86 3.00 -11.64
N ALA A 134 12.30 2.32 -10.63
CA ALA A 134 11.53 2.94 -9.55
C ALA A 134 12.43 3.84 -8.67
N ASP A 135 11.97 5.07 -8.39
CA ASP A 135 12.68 6.01 -7.52
C ASP A 135 12.63 5.56 -6.05
N GLN A 136 13.68 4.88 -5.62
CA GLN A 136 13.85 4.40 -4.25
C GLN A 136 13.83 5.53 -3.22
N ASN A 137 14.25 6.75 -3.59
CA ASN A 137 14.27 7.89 -2.66
C ASN A 137 12.85 8.42 -2.43
N ALA A 138 12.07 8.60 -3.49
CA ALA A 138 10.68 9.00 -3.39
C ALA A 138 9.87 7.97 -2.58
N LEU A 139 10.06 6.68 -2.86
CA LEU A 139 9.37 5.61 -2.15
C LEU A 139 9.76 5.54 -0.67
N ARG A 140 11.05 5.73 -0.30
CA ARG A 140 11.49 5.84 1.10
C ARG A 140 10.88 7.04 1.80
N GLN A 141 10.79 8.19 1.13
CA GLN A 141 10.13 9.37 1.68
C GLN A 141 8.64 9.12 1.94
N PHE A 142 7.95 8.39 1.04
CA PHE A 142 6.55 8.02 1.26
C PHE A 142 6.38 7.12 2.49
N VAL A 143 7.21 6.09 2.64
CA VAL A 143 7.19 5.21 3.81
C VAL A 143 7.45 6.00 5.08
N ALA A 144 8.40 6.94 5.06
CA ALA A 144 8.78 7.83 6.16
C ALA A 144 9.08 7.09 7.49
N ASN A 145 9.54 5.85 7.38
CA ASN A 145 9.98 5.04 8.51
C ASN A 145 11.24 4.25 8.11
N PRO A 146 12.40 4.49 8.77
CA PRO A 146 13.66 3.83 8.42
C PRO A 146 13.66 2.31 8.68
N GLU A 147 12.76 1.84 9.53
CA GLU A 147 12.68 0.42 9.89
C GLU A 147 11.80 -0.39 8.91
N ILE A 148 11.02 0.29 8.04
CA ILE A 148 10.27 -0.36 6.97
C ILE A 148 11.02 -0.16 5.66
N PRO A 149 11.57 -1.22 5.07
CA PRO A 149 12.24 -1.11 3.79
C PRO A 149 11.23 -0.84 2.67
N VAL A 150 11.68 -0.16 1.62
CA VAL A 150 10.97 -0.21 0.33
C VAL A 150 11.13 -1.63 -0.21
N LEU A 151 10.00 -2.26 -0.50
CA LEU A 151 9.96 -3.61 -1.03
C LEU A 151 10.28 -3.57 -2.52
N ARG A 152 11.28 -4.32 -2.95
CA ARG A 152 11.69 -4.36 -4.36
C ARG A 152 11.22 -5.66 -4.99
N ALA A 153 10.32 -5.55 -5.96
CA ALA A 153 9.83 -6.66 -6.75
C ALA A 153 10.52 -6.67 -8.12
N ASP A 154 11.40 -7.62 -8.33
CA ASP A 154 12.14 -7.78 -9.58
C ASP A 154 11.50 -8.82 -10.51
N ASN A 155 10.43 -9.48 -10.06
CA ASN A 155 9.65 -10.45 -10.82
C ASN A 155 8.19 -10.52 -10.32
N ALA A 156 7.34 -11.19 -11.09
CA ALA A 156 5.91 -11.31 -10.80
C ALA A 156 5.62 -12.02 -9.47
N GLU A 157 6.35 -13.08 -9.14
CA GLU A 157 6.15 -13.86 -7.92
C GLU A 157 6.43 -13.03 -6.66
N THR A 158 7.53 -12.29 -6.66
CA THR A 158 7.88 -11.38 -5.55
C THR A 158 6.85 -10.27 -5.40
N LEU A 159 6.34 -9.72 -6.52
CA LEU A 159 5.28 -8.71 -6.50
C LEU A 159 4.00 -9.24 -5.87
N VAL A 160 3.55 -10.42 -6.26
CA VAL A 160 2.39 -11.12 -5.65
C VAL A 160 2.61 -11.27 -4.15
N SER A 161 3.77 -11.77 -3.75
CA SER A 161 4.12 -11.99 -2.33
C SER A 161 4.04 -10.69 -1.51
N TYR A 162 4.57 -9.59 -2.04
CA TYR A 162 4.55 -8.30 -1.35
C TYR A 162 3.15 -7.66 -1.28
N VAL A 163 2.39 -7.69 -2.38
CA VAL A 163 1.02 -7.18 -2.39
C VAL A 163 0.15 -7.96 -1.39
N LYS A 164 0.29 -9.28 -1.39
CA LYS A 164 -0.40 -10.17 -0.46
C LYS A 164 -0.03 -9.90 1.00
N TRP A 165 1.25 -9.79 1.30
CA TRP A 165 1.73 -9.46 2.65
C TRP A 165 1.22 -8.09 3.12
N ALA A 166 1.35 -7.04 2.31
CA ALA A 166 0.91 -5.69 2.66
C ALA A 166 -0.60 -5.62 2.91
N SER A 167 -1.38 -6.39 2.15
CA SER A 167 -2.84 -6.40 2.24
C SER A 167 -3.41 -7.42 3.23
N THR A 168 -2.60 -8.28 3.83
CA THR A 168 -3.05 -9.28 4.82
C THR A 168 -2.35 -9.15 6.16
N ALA A 169 -1.03 -9.38 6.22
CA ALA A 169 -0.30 -9.36 7.49
C ALA A 169 -0.30 -7.97 8.14
N VAL A 170 -0.13 -6.92 7.32
CA VAL A 170 -0.22 -5.54 7.80
C VAL A 170 -1.66 -5.20 8.21
N LEU A 171 -2.66 -5.68 7.46
CA LEU A 171 -4.07 -5.51 7.82
C LEU A 171 -4.39 -6.15 9.17
N LYS A 172 -3.99 -7.40 9.40
CA LYS A 172 -4.17 -8.09 10.68
C LYS A 172 -3.51 -7.32 11.82
N ALA A 173 -2.29 -6.84 11.63
CA ALA A 173 -1.57 -6.05 12.64
C ALA A 173 -2.28 -4.72 12.92
N ALA A 174 -2.72 -3.98 11.91
CA ALA A 174 -3.41 -2.70 12.07
C ALA A 174 -4.78 -2.82 12.72
N SER A 175 -5.45 -3.97 12.58
CA SER A 175 -6.77 -4.24 13.14
C SER A 175 -6.76 -5.00 14.46
N ALA A 176 -5.62 -5.44 14.96
CA ALA A 176 -5.50 -6.14 16.23
C ALA A 176 -5.88 -5.25 17.42
N PRO A 177 -6.57 -5.78 18.45
CA PRO A 177 -6.86 -5.03 19.68
C PRO A 177 -5.58 -4.56 20.38
N ALA A 178 -5.61 -3.35 20.95
CA ALA A 178 -4.47 -2.76 21.66
C ALA A 178 -3.91 -3.66 22.79
N SER A 179 -4.75 -4.50 23.40
CA SER A 179 -4.34 -5.47 24.43
C SER A 179 -3.41 -6.57 23.91
N GLN A 180 -3.45 -6.88 22.62
CA GLN A 180 -2.57 -7.87 22.00
C GLN A 180 -1.20 -7.30 21.65
N HIS A 181 -1.08 -5.97 21.54
CA HIS A 181 0.19 -5.28 21.32
C HIS A 181 1.07 -5.22 22.57
N ALA A 182 0.48 -5.39 23.77
CA ALA A 182 1.19 -5.33 25.05
C ALA A 182 1.82 -6.66 25.49
N SER A 183 1.37 -7.79 24.95
CA SER A 183 1.91 -9.12 25.26
C SER A 183 2.98 -9.52 24.23
N GLY A 184 4.16 -8.90 24.35
CA GLY A 184 5.30 -9.11 23.45
C GLY A 184 5.86 -10.53 23.47
N GLN A 185 5.21 -11.44 22.80
CA GLN A 185 5.80 -12.73 22.43
C GLN A 185 5.62 -12.98 20.92
N GLY A 186 6.70 -12.83 20.19
CA GLY A 186 6.93 -13.57 18.97
C GLY A 186 6.80 -12.88 17.62
N LEU A 187 6.58 -11.57 17.53
CA LEU A 187 6.72 -10.88 16.25
C LEU A 187 7.77 -9.77 16.42
N ALA A 188 8.91 -9.92 15.77
CA ALA A 188 9.85 -8.82 15.57
C ALA A 188 9.15 -7.80 14.65
N GLY A 189 8.33 -6.95 15.24
CA GLY A 189 7.56 -5.92 14.56
C GLY A 189 8.05 -4.55 15.00
N VAL A 190 8.18 -3.68 14.04
CA VAL A 190 8.58 -2.30 14.21
C VAL A 190 7.39 -1.43 14.57
N ALA A 191 7.48 -0.65 15.65
CA ALA A 191 6.43 0.31 16.03
C ALA A 191 6.47 1.52 15.08
N LEU A 192 5.43 1.67 14.27
CA LEU A 192 5.18 2.86 13.47
C LEU A 192 4.53 3.97 14.30
N GLY A 193 4.67 5.21 13.91
CA GLY A 193 4.21 6.44 14.58
C GLY A 193 2.74 6.50 15.05
N GLY A 194 2.10 5.36 15.26
CA GLY A 194 0.77 5.14 15.79
C GLY A 194 0.62 3.81 16.52
N ASN A 195 1.69 3.20 17.01
CA ASN A 195 1.69 1.93 17.75
C ASN A 195 1.23 0.67 16.98
N VAL A 196 1.25 0.64 15.67
CA VAL A 196 0.96 -0.58 14.89
C VAL A 196 2.27 -1.31 14.58
N PRO A 197 2.53 -2.49 15.15
CA PRO A 197 3.71 -3.28 14.79
C PRO A 197 3.49 -3.84 13.37
N VAL A 198 4.38 -3.50 12.44
CA VAL A 198 4.35 -4.08 11.09
C VAL A 198 5.19 -5.36 11.10
N PRO A 199 4.61 -6.51 10.73
CA PRO A 199 5.36 -7.76 10.66
C PRO A 199 6.48 -7.66 9.60
N ALA A 200 7.54 -8.44 9.75
CA ALA A 200 8.60 -8.48 8.76
C ALA A 200 8.07 -8.92 7.38
N PRO A 201 8.49 -8.26 6.29
CA PRO A 201 8.09 -8.66 4.95
C PRO A 201 8.68 -10.04 4.60
N PRO A 202 8.04 -10.79 3.69
CA PRO A 202 8.61 -12.04 3.19
C PRO A 202 9.95 -11.78 2.50
N ALA A 203 10.86 -12.73 2.57
CA ALA A 203 12.10 -12.66 1.81
C ALA A 203 11.79 -12.63 0.30
N ALA A 204 12.57 -11.87 -0.46
CA ALA A 204 12.45 -11.89 -1.92
C ALA A 204 12.73 -13.31 -2.43
N SER A 205 11.81 -13.87 -3.21
CA SER A 205 12.04 -15.15 -3.87
C SER A 205 13.12 -14.95 -4.94
N ILE A 206 14.23 -15.68 -4.82
CA ILE A 206 15.28 -15.73 -5.84
C ILE A 206 14.80 -16.73 -6.91
N SER A 207 13.82 -16.31 -7.71
CA SER A 207 13.46 -17.05 -8.92
C SER A 207 14.31 -16.53 -10.06
N THR A 208 15.00 -17.44 -10.76
CA THR A 208 15.82 -17.12 -11.94
C THR A 208 14.97 -16.97 -13.21
N SER A 209 13.66 -17.07 -13.11
CA SER A 209 12.72 -16.91 -14.22
C SER A 209 12.15 -15.49 -14.26
N GLU A 210 12.48 -14.80 -15.34
CA GLU A 210 11.97 -13.48 -15.74
C GLU A 210 12.17 -12.35 -14.72
N VAL A 211 13.36 -11.78 -14.72
CA VAL A 211 13.68 -10.48 -14.10
C VAL A 211 13.26 -9.38 -15.08
N TRP A 212 12.54 -8.35 -14.63
CA TRP A 212 12.17 -7.17 -15.40
C TRP A 212 13.32 -6.18 -15.55
#